data_b2e18782fbcf23688698c2ad48f30b3e
#
_entry.id   b2e18782fbcf23688698c2ad48f30b3e
#
_cell.length_a   1.000
_cell.length_b   1.000
_cell.length_c   1.000
_cell.angle_alpha   90.00
_cell.angle_beta   90.00
_cell.angle_gamma   90.00
#
_symmetry.space_group_name_H-M   'P 1'
#
loop_
_entity.id
_entity.type
_entity.pdbx_description
1 polymer ?
#
loop_
_entity_poly.entity_id
_entity_poly.type
_entity_poly.pdbx_seq_one_letter_code
_entity_poly.pdbx_strand_id
1 'polypeptide(L)'
;MDNGKGKFSDRLDDLICASRAEAGGLWEGTMRDYMALVHHNPEIAQLAPGRLYSMIMKKGSEAVPDSEKLPHYEDLVRYKFFSHEIFGIEEPLHDLVRFFRAGANRTETGKRILILVGPVSSGKSTIATLLRRGLEEMETPVYAIKGCPIHEEPLHLVPRSLRPKFEELLGVRIEGELCPVCTYRL
;
A
#
# COMPACT_ATOMS: atom_id res chain seq x y z
N MET A 1 -49.86 4.24 -14.72
CA MET A 1 -48.77 5.09 -14.18
C MET A 1 -47.60 4.19 -13.70
N ASP A 2 -46.99 3.41 -14.60
CA ASP A 2 -45.91 2.46 -14.21
C ASP A 2 -44.70 2.45 -15.16
N ASN A 3 -44.58 3.49 -15.99
CA ASN A 3 -43.52 3.53 -17.01
C ASN A 3 -42.22 4.25 -16.56
N GLY A 4 -42.18 4.72 -15.31
CA GLY A 4 -41.00 5.46 -14.78
C GLY A 4 -40.01 4.58 -14.02
N LYS A 5 -40.48 3.54 -13.35
CA LYS A 5 -39.62 2.67 -12.51
C LYS A 5 -38.71 1.75 -13.35
N GLY A 6 -39.21 1.22 -14.46
CA GLY A 6 -38.42 0.41 -15.37
C GLY A 6 -37.26 1.20 -15.97
N LYS A 7 -37.53 2.41 -16.49
CA LYS A 7 -36.48 3.26 -17.07
C LYS A 7 -35.41 3.72 -16.06
N PHE A 8 -35.77 3.87 -14.78
CA PHE A 8 -34.78 4.22 -13.76
C PHE A 8 -33.88 3.03 -13.42
N SER A 9 -34.45 1.83 -13.26
CA SER A 9 -33.70 0.61 -13.01
C SER A 9 -32.73 0.31 -14.16
N ASP A 10 -33.19 0.38 -15.41
CA ASP A 10 -32.35 0.13 -16.58
C ASP A 10 -31.18 1.12 -16.67
N ARG A 11 -31.44 2.42 -16.42
CA ARG A 11 -30.38 3.45 -16.40
C ARG A 11 -29.41 3.27 -15.22
N LEU A 12 -29.89 2.79 -14.07
CA LEU A 12 -29.03 2.50 -12.93
C LEU A 12 -28.14 1.30 -13.22
N ASP A 13 -28.68 0.25 -13.83
CA ASP A 13 -27.91 -0.94 -14.21
C ASP A 13 -26.87 -0.60 -15.28
N ASP A 14 -27.19 0.26 -16.26
CA ASP A 14 -26.23 0.77 -17.26
C ASP A 14 -25.11 1.57 -16.60
N LEU A 15 -25.43 2.45 -15.63
CA LEU A 15 -24.41 3.22 -14.89
C LEU A 15 -23.54 2.35 -13.99
N ILE A 16 -24.12 1.33 -13.34
CA ILE A 16 -23.37 0.36 -12.54
C ILE A 16 -22.45 -0.46 -13.45
N CYS A 17 -22.92 -0.88 -14.63
CA CYS A 17 -22.12 -1.59 -15.62
C CYS A 17 -20.97 -0.72 -16.14
N ALA A 18 -21.26 0.54 -16.47
CA ALA A 18 -20.24 1.50 -16.92
C ALA A 18 -19.20 1.77 -15.84
N SER A 19 -19.62 1.98 -14.57
CA SER A 19 -18.72 2.22 -13.46
C SER A 19 -17.83 1.00 -13.17
N ARG A 20 -18.34 -0.22 -13.34
CA ARG A 20 -17.55 -1.46 -13.24
C ARG A 20 -16.55 -1.60 -14.40
N ALA A 21 -16.90 -1.15 -15.59
CA ALA A 21 -16.00 -1.14 -16.72
C ALA A 21 -14.88 -0.09 -16.58
N GLU A 22 -15.21 1.10 -16.08
CA GLU A 22 -14.24 2.15 -15.76
C GLU A 22 -13.33 1.78 -14.58
N ALA A 23 -13.85 1.07 -13.56
CA ALA A 23 -13.06 0.54 -12.46
C ALA A 23 -12.12 -0.63 -12.86
N GLY A 24 -12.01 -0.93 -14.19
CA GLY A 24 -11.19 -2.02 -14.70
C GLY A 24 -11.57 -3.34 -14.07
N GLY A 25 -12.74 -3.87 -14.39
CA GLY A 25 -13.40 -5.07 -13.86
C GLY A 25 -12.67 -5.83 -12.75
N LEU A 26 -13.34 -6.17 -11.67
CA LEU A 26 -12.76 -6.95 -10.57
C LEU A 26 -12.08 -8.21 -11.16
N TRP A 27 -10.75 -8.20 -11.15
CA TRP A 27 -9.99 -9.37 -11.60
C TRP A 27 -10.30 -10.56 -10.68
N GLU A 28 -10.66 -11.67 -11.27
CA GLU A 28 -10.79 -12.95 -10.57
C GLU A 28 -9.91 -13.96 -11.30
N GLY A 29 -9.14 -14.72 -10.54
CA GLY A 29 -8.24 -15.73 -11.08
C GLY A 29 -7.93 -16.80 -10.04
N THR A 30 -7.20 -17.80 -10.50
CA THR A 30 -6.68 -18.87 -9.65
C THR A 30 -5.41 -18.42 -8.92
N MET A 31 -4.98 -19.17 -7.91
CA MET A 31 -3.70 -18.96 -7.24
C MET A 31 -2.52 -18.99 -8.24
N ARG A 32 -2.61 -19.83 -9.27
CA ARG A 32 -1.59 -19.91 -10.32
C ARG A 32 -1.52 -18.61 -11.13
N ASP A 33 -2.66 -18.04 -11.49
CA ASP A 33 -2.73 -16.78 -12.23
C ASP A 33 -2.18 -15.64 -11.40
N TYR A 34 -2.51 -15.61 -10.11
CA TYR A 34 -1.98 -14.63 -9.18
C TYR A 34 -0.45 -14.72 -9.05
N MET A 35 0.09 -15.94 -8.87
CA MET A 35 1.54 -16.14 -8.83
C MET A 35 2.26 -15.69 -10.11
N ALA A 36 1.64 -15.88 -11.28
CA ALA A 36 2.18 -15.37 -12.53
C ALA A 36 2.21 -13.84 -12.56
N LEU A 37 1.17 -13.17 -12.05
CA LEU A 37 1.15 -11.71 -11.89
C LEU A 37 2.26 -11.22 -10.95
N VAL A 38 2.43 -11.85 -9.80
CA VAL A 38 3.48 -11.50 -8.82
C VAL A 38 4.88 -11.71 -9.41
N HIS A 39 5.10 -12.80 -10.15
CA HIS A 39 6.36 -13.04 -10.82
C HIS A 39 6.71 -11.95 -11.87
N HIS A 40 5.70 -11.45 -12.59
CA HIS A 40 5.87 -10.37 -13.55
C HIS A 40 6.03 -8.99 -12.89
N ASN A 41 5.32 -8.76 -11.80
CA ASN A 41 5.36 -7.52 -11.05
C ASN A 41 5.37 -7.78 -9.53
N PRO A 42 6.56 -7.91 -8.93
CA PRO A 42 6.70 -8.14 -7.49
C PRO A 42 6.09 -7.03 -6.59
N GLU A 43 5.86 -5.82 -7.13
CA GLU A 43 5.23 -4.73 -6.38
C GLU A 43 3.79 -5.07 -5.94
N ILE A 44 3.13 -5.99 -6.62
CA ILE A 44 1.78 -6.47 -6.29
C ILE A 44 1.76 -7.09 -4.87
N ALA A 45 2.79 -7.83 -4.50
CA ALA A 45 2.91 -8.51 -3.22
C ALA A 45 3.61 -7.67 -2.14
N GLN A 46 3.80 -6.36 -2.37
CA GLN A 46 4.36 -5.49 -1.35
C GLN A 46 3.42 -5.33 -0.15
N LEU A 47 3.99 -5.44 1.05
CA LEU A 47 3.31 -5.08 2.30
C LEU A 47 3.10 -3.56 2.40
N ALA A 48 2.20 -3.14 3.29
CA ALA A 48 1.85 -1.73 3.46
C ALA A 48 3.05 -0.78 3.64
N PRO A 49 4.10 -1.09 4.44
CA PRO A 49 5.27 -0.22 4.52
C PRO A 49 6.03 -0.07 3.20
N GLY A 50 6.13 -1.15 2.42
CA GLY A 50 6.76 -1.13 1.10
C GLY A 50 5.97 -0.26 0.11
N ARG A 51 4.66 -0.40 0.09
CA ARG A 51 3.76 0.43 -0.74
C ARG A 51 3.87 1.91 -0.39
N LEU A 52 3.85 2.26 0.91
CA LEU A 52 4.03 3.64 1.38
C LEU A 52 5.39 4.19 0.96
N TYR A 53 6.47 3.43 1.15
CA TYR A 53 7.80 3.84 0.74
C TYR A 53 7.89 4.08 -0.78
N SER A 54 7.43 3.13 -1.58
CA SER A 54 7.43 3.23 -3.04
C SER A 54 6.61 4.42 -3.54
N MET A 55 5.44 4.66 -2.95
CA MET A 55 4.56 5.79 -3.26
C MET A 55 5.26 7.14 -3.02
N ILE A 56 5.90 7.30 -1.85
CA ILE A 56 6.62 8.53 -1.52
C ILE A 56 7.79 8.73 -2.49
N MET A 57 8.56 7.68 -2.75
CA MET A 57 9.74 7.75 -3.62
C MET A 57 9.39 8.01 -5.08
N LYS A 58 8.24 7.53 -5.58
CA LYS A 58 7.76 7.84 -6.95
C LYS A 58 7.56 9.34 -7.21
N LYS A 59 7.22 10.13 -6.18
CA LYS A 59 7.09 11.59 -6.32
C LYS A 59 8.46 12.30 -6.32
N GLY A 60 9.52 11.59 -5.93
CA GLY A 60 10.89 12.08 -5.89
C GLY A 60 11.28 12.82 -4.61
N SER A 61 12.56 13.10 -4.50
CA SER A 61 13.14 13.83 -3.37
C SER A 61 14.19 14.85 -3.86
N GLU A 62 14.45 15.84 -3.06
CA GLU A 62 15.45 16.89 -3.29
C GLU A 62 16.44 16.94 -2.13
N ALA A 63 17.72 17.18 -2.43
CA ALA A 63 18.70 17.37 -1.38
C ALA A 63 18.41 18.65 -0.60
N VAL A 64 18.50 18.59 0.71
CA VAL A 64 18.44 19.78 1.56
C VAL A 64 19.81 20.45 1.51
N PRO A 65 19.90 21.81 1.33
CA PRO A 65 21.14 22.53 1.34
C PRO A 65 21.92 22.32 2.65
N ASP A 66 23.24 22.24 2.58
CA ASP A 66 24.08 21.98 3.76
C ASP A 66 23.92 23.04 4.86
N SER A 67 23.53 24.26 4.49
CA SER A 67 23.22 25.34 5.44
C SER A 67 21.95 25.09 6.28
N GLU A 68 21.07 24.20 5.83
CA GLU A 68 19.80 23.85 6.49
C GLU A 68 19.87 22.49 7.18
N LYS A 69 20.95 21.73 6.99
CA LYS A 69 21.13 20.41 7.61
C LYS A 69 21.58 20.56 9.06
N LEU A 70 21.00 19.72 9.93
CA LEU A 70 21.52 19.54 11.26
C LEU A 70 22.68 18.54 11.31
N PRO A 71 23.61 18.66 12.27
CA PRO A 71 24.83 17.82 12.32
C PRO A 71 24.60 16.30 12.36
N HIS A 72 23.39 15.86 12.68
CA HIS A 72 23.06 14.42 12.78
C HIS A 72 22.30 13.87 11.57
N TYR A 73 22.03 14.69 10.55
CA TYR A 73 21.25 14.32 9.37
C TYR A 73 22.01 14.66 8.09
N GLU A 74 23.15 13.99 7.87
CA GLU A 74 23.99 14.20 6.67
C GLU A 74 23.26 13.86 5.36
N ASP A 75 22.34 12.86 5.43
CA ASP A 75 21.54 12.34 4.32
C ASP A 75 20.11 12.90 4.28
N LEU A 76 19.85 14.05 4.95
CA LEU A 76 18.54 14.69 4.97
C LEU A 76 18.09 15.07 3.56
N VAL A 77 16.89 14.62 3.21
CA VAL A 77 16.24 14.96 1.93
C VAL A 77 14.83 15.49 2.18
N ARG A 78 14.40 16.39 1.31
CA ARG A 78 13.01 16.87 1.25
C ARG A 78 12.24 16.03 0.28
N TYR A 79 11.18 15.36 0.74
CA TYR A 79 10.34 14.52 -0.12
C TYR A 79 9.25 15.36 -0.77
N LYS A 80 9.20 15.37 -2.11
CA LYS A 80 8.20 16.13 -2.88
C LYS A 80 6.76 15.72 -2.56
N PHE A 81 6.56 14.49 -2.12
CA PHE A 81 5.26 14.00 -1.69
C PHE A 81 4.61 14.86 -0.61
N PHE A 82 5.39 15.41 0.32
CA PHE A 82 4.89 16.23 1.43
C PHE A 82 4.97 17.73 1.17
N SER A 83 5.76 18.18 0.19
CA SER A 83 6.18 19.59 0.02
C SER A 83 5.06 20.58 -0.30
N HIS A 84 3.86 20.11 -0.64
CA HIS A 84 2.72 20.99 -0.94
C HIS A 84 1.90 21.37 0.31
N GLU A 85 1.90 20.56 1.34
CA GLU A 85 1.06 20.74 2.53
C GLU A 85 1.85 20.82 3.83
N ILE A 86 3.12 20.41 3.83
CA ILE A 86 3.93 20.30 5.06
C ILE A 86 5.29 20.93 4.83
N PHE A 87 5.67 21.86 5.72
CA PHE A 87 6.91 22.63 5.64
C PHE A 87 7.59 22.67 7.02
N GLY A 88 8.92 22.70 7.04
CA GLY A 88 9.72 22.94 8.24
C GLY A 88 9.79 21.77 9.23
N ILE A 89 9.42 20.57 8.81
CA ILE A 89 9.55 19.34 9.60
C ILE A 89 10.21 18.22 8.78
N GLU A 90 11.23 18.56 8.02
CA GLU A 90 11.94 17.66 7.14
C GLU A 90 12.56 16.47 7.88
N GLU A 91 13.09 16.69 9.10
CA GLU A 91 13.68 15.61 9.91
C GLU A 91 12.67 14.56 10.37
N PRO A 92 11.53 14.93 11.00
CA PRO A 92 10.49 13.97 11.34
C PRO A 92 9.96 13.21 10.12
N LEU A 93 9.86 13.89 8.96
CA LEU A 93 9.45 13.25 7.71
C LEU A 93 10.52 12.28 7.20
N HIS A 94 11.79 12.63 7.32
CA HIS A 94 12.90 11.76 6.96
C HIS A 94 12.90 10.50 7.83
N ASP A 95 12.74 10.64 9.15
CA ASP A 95 12.64 9.49 10.06
C ASP A 95 11.42 8.62 9.78
N LEU A 96 10.28 9.23 9.43
CA LEU A 96 9.08 8.51 9.01
C LEU A 96 9.35 7.66 7.75
N VAL A 97 9.99 8.24 6.74
CA VAL A 97 10.30 7.54 5.49
C VAL A 97 11.36 6.45 5.72
N ARG A 98 12.36 6.70 6.57
CA ARG A 98 13.32 5.67 7.02
C ARG A 98 12.62 4.50 7.70
N PHE A 99 11.62 4.76 8.52
CA PHE A 99 10.80 3.71 9.14
C PHE A 99 10.06 2.87 8.08
N PHE A 100 9.43 3.50 7.08
CA PHE A 100 8.79 2.77 5.99
C PHE A 100 9.79 1.98 5.15
N ARG A 101 10.96 2.55 4.86
CA ARG A 101 12.07 1.83 4.19
C ARG A 101 12.52 0.61 4.98
N ALA A 102 12.66 0.75 6.31
CA ALA A 102 13.02 -0.34 7.18
C ALA A 102 11.96 -1.46 7.17
N GLY A 103 10.67 -1.10 7.16
CA GLY A 103 9.56 -2.03 7.00
C GLY A 103 9.53 -2.69 5.62
N ALA A 104 9.79 -1.93 4.56
CA ALA A 104 9.89 -2.45 3.19
C ALA A 104 11.02 -3.48 3.06
N ASN A 105 12.16 -3.21 3.69
CA ASN A 105 13.32 -4.09 3.72
C ASN A 105 13.23 -5.18 4.81
N ARG A 106 12.10 -5.21 5.55
CA ARG A 106 11.80 -6.22 6.59
C ARG A 106 12.87 -6.33 7.67
N THR A 107 13.45 -5.19 8.06
CA THR A 107 14.39 -5.13 9.17
C THR A 107 13.64 -5.16 10.51
N GLU A 108 14.35 -5.46 11.61
CA GLU A 108 13.77 -5.44 12.96
C GLU A 108 13.15 -4.08 13.33
N THR A 109 13.67 -2.98 12.79
CA THR A 109 13.11 -1.64 12.99
C THR A 109 11.71 -1.52 12.39
N GLY A 110 11.44 -2.14 11.24
CA GLY A 110 10.13 -2.14 10.59
C GLY A 110 9.04 -2.91 11.35
N LYS A 111 9.42 -3.73 12.33
CA LYS A 111 8.48 -4.46 13.20
C LYS A 111 8.03 -3.64 14.43
N ARG A 112 8.59 -2.45 14.62
CA ARG A 112 8.27 -1.59 15.77
C ARG A 112 7.01 -0.78 15.50
N ILE A 113 6.40 -0.28 16.58
CA ILE A 113 5.26 0.63 16.49
C ILE A 113 5.80 2.05 16.24
N LEU A 114 5.25 2.72 15.23
CA LEU A 114 5.50 4.13 14.97
C LEU A 114 4.47 4.98 15.70
N ILE A 115 4.92 5.92 16.52
CA ILE A 115 4.07 6.86 17.25
C ILE A 115 4.44 8.28 16.83
N LEU A 116 3.47 9.03 16.28
CA LEU A 116 3.61 10.44 15.97
C LEU A 116 3.26 11.29 17.19
N VAL A 117 4.24 11.91 17.81
CA VAL A 117 4.07 12.76 19.00
C VAL A 117 4.35 14.21 18.63
N GLY A 118 3.58 15.13 19.18
CA GLY A 118 3.78 16.56 18.95
C GLY A 118 2.57 17.39 19.41
N PRO A 119 2.70 18.71 19.50
CA PRO A 119 1.62 19.61 19.91
C PRO A 119 0.44 19.59 18.96
N VAL A 120 -0.65 20.23 19.33
CA VAL A 120 -1.79 20.50 18.44
C VAL A 120 -1.32 21.30 17.24
N SER A 121 -1.87 21.03 16.07
CA SER A 121 -1.52 21.69 14.77
C SER A 121 -0.09 21.44 14.26
N SER A 122 0.60 20.41 14.75
CA SER A 122 1.95 20.03 14.27
C SER A 122 1.97 19.18 13.00
N GLY A 123 0.87 19.11 12.25
CA GLY A 123 0.82 18.37 10.97
C GLY A 123 0.62 16.84 11.06
N LYS A 124 0.47 16.24 12.26
CA LYS A 124 0.31 14.77 12.43
C LYS A 124 -0.86 14.20 11.64
N SER A 125 -2.03 14.82 11.76
CA SER A 125 -3.23 14.39 11.02
C SER A 125 -3.09 14.66 9.52
N THR A 126 -2.40 15.72 9.13
CA THR A 126 -2.11 16.04 7.73
C THR A 126 -1.23 14.96 7.12
N ILE A 127 -0.16 14.55 7.81
CA ILE A 127 0.71 13.44 7.37
C ILE A 127 -0.13 12.16 7.15
N ALA A 128 -0.95 11.76 8.12
CA ALA A 128 -1.78 10.58 7.99
C ALA A 128 -2.78 10.67 6.82
N THR A 129 -3.39 11.86 6.63
CA THR A 129 -4.31 12.12 5.51
C THR A 129 -3.61 12.05 4.16
N LEU A 130 -2.41 12.64 4.04
CA LEU A 130 -1.61 12.58 2.82
C LEU A 130 -1.20 11.15 2.47
N LEU A 131 -0.74 10.38 3.44
CA LEU A 131 -0.38 8.97 3.23
C LEU A 131 -1.58 8.15 2.77
N ARG A 132 -2.76 8.37 3.36
CA ARG A 132 -4.00 7.71 2.95
C ARG A 132 -4.38 8.06 1.52
N ARG A 133 -4.42 9.37 1.17
CA ARG A 133 -4.73 9.84 -0.19
C ARG A 133 -3.74 9.27 -1.21
N GLY A 134 -2.45 9.30 -0.89
CA GLY A 134 -1.43 8.76 -1.79
C GLY A 134 -1.60 7.25 -2.04
N LEU A 135 -2.02 6.48 -1.04
CA LEU A 135 -2.35 5.05 -1.25
C LEU A 135 -3.61 4.86 -2.11
N GLU A 136 -4.62 5.74 -1.95
CA GLU A 136 -5.85 5.73 -2.77
C GLU A 136 -5.56 6.06 -4.24
N GLU A 137 -4.56 6.91 -4.51
CA GLU A 137 -4.11 7.30 -5.86
C GLU A 137 -3.17 6.26 -6.51
N MET A 138 -2.75 5.23 -5.79
CA MET A 138 -1.85 4.21 -6.36
C MET A 138 -2.57 3.34 -7.38
N GLU A 139 -2.03 3.29 -8.59
CA GLU A 139 -2.54 2.45 -9.69
C GLU A 139 -2.24 0.95 -9.48
N THR A 140 -1.26 0.61 -8.63
CA THR A 140 -0.91 -0.79 -8.38
C THR A 140 -2.04 -1.50 -7.64
N PRO A 141 -2.67 -2.51 -8.24
CA PRO A 141 -3.82 -3.19 -7.64
C PRO A 141 -3.44 -3.95 -6.36
N VAL A 142 -4.43 -4.15 -5.50
CA VAL A 142 -4.34 -5.02 -4.32
C VAL A 142 -5.21 -6.23 -4.56
N TYR A 143 -4.64 -7.41 -4.42
CA TYR A 143 -5.37 -8.68 -4.57
C TYR A 143 -5.66 -9.27 -3.19
N ALA A 144 -6.77 -9.98 -3.10
CA ALA A 144 -7.20 -10.62 -1.87
C ALA A 144 -7.90 -11.94 -2.14
N ILE A 145 -7.90 -12.82 -1.16
CA ILE A 145 -8.67 -14.08 -1.21
C ILE A 145 -10.16 -13.74 -1.25
N LYS A 146 -10.87 -14.24 -2.26
CA LYS A 146 -12.30 -14.00 -2.45
C LYS A 146 -13.11 -14.39 -1.21
N GLY A 147 -13.93 -13.45 -0.73
CA GLY A 147 -14.77 -13.64 0.44
C GLY A 147 -14.04 -13.64 1.80
N CYS A 148 -12.78 -13.23 1.82
CA CYS A 148 -12.07 -12.99 3.08
C CYS A 148 -12.49 -11.62 3.66
N PRO A 149 -12.94 -11.54 4.93
CA PRO A 149 -13.41 -10.29 5.54
C PRO A 149 -12.31 -9.28 5.80
N ILE A 150 -11.05 -9.71 5.86
CA ILE A 150 -9.89 -8.84 6.08
C ILE A 150 -9.03 -8.66 4.82
N HIS A 151 -9.53 -9.06 3.66
CA HIS A 151 -8.82 -8.97 2.39
C HIS A 151 -7.42 -9.61 2.44
N GLU A 152 -7.37 -10.87 2.88
CA GLU A 152 -6.14 -11.66 3.06
C GLU A 152 -5.31 -11.74 1.78
N GLU A 153 -4.01 -11.57 1.92
CA GLU A 153 -3.01 -11.74 0.85
C GLU A 153 -2.99 -13.18 0.33
N PRO A 154 -3.18 -13.43 -0.99
CA PRO A 154 -3.26 -14.79 -1.51
C PRO A 154 -2.01 -15.65 -1.27
N LEU A 155 -0.80 -15.07 -1.21
CA LEU A 155 0.44 -15.82 -0.93
C LEU A 155 0.45 -16.49 0.45
N HIS A 156 -0.38 -16.04 1.40
CA HIS A 156 -0.49 -16.70 2.69
C HIS A 156 -1.08 -18.11 2.60
N LEU A 157 -1.75 -18.46 1.47
CA LEU A 157 -2.18 -19.83 1.17
C LEU A 157 -1.02 -20.81 0.98
N VAL A 158 0.19 -20.31 0.70
CA VAL A 158 1.37 -21.15 0.53
C VAL A 158 1.79 -21.73 1.89
N PRO A 159 1.83 -23.07 2.04
CA PRO A 159 2.26 -23.73 3.27
C PRO A 159 3.67 -23.28 3.68
N ARG A 160 3.90 -23.08 4.97
CA ARG A 160 5.19 -22.60 5.50
C ARG A 160 6.39 -23.44 5.02
N SER A 161 6.24 -24.76 4.94
CA SER A 161 7.29 -25.66 4.48
C SER A 161 7.72 -25.45 3.02
N LEU A 162 6.83 -24.89 2.20
CA LEU A 162 7.07 -24.64 0.78
C LEU A 162 7.46 -23.20 0.46
N ARG A 163 7.26 -22.27 1.40
CA ARG A 163 7.55 -20.83 1.19
C ARG A 163 8.95 -20.56 0.64
N PRO A 164 10.03 -21.14 1.17
CA PRO A 164 11.37 -20.84 0.63
C PRO A 164 11.51 -21.12 -0.87
N LYS A 165 10.84 -22.17 -1.37
CA LYS A 165 10.86 -22.52 -2.81
C LYS A 165 10.05 -21.53 -3.64
N PHE A 166 8.89 -21.08 -3.11
CA PHE A 166 8.05 -20.09 -3.78
C PHE A 166 8.69 -18.70 -3.75
N GLU A 167 9.35 -18.34 -2.66
CA GLU A 167 10.10 -17.08 -2.53
C GLU A 167 11.24 -16.99 -3.54
N GLU A 168 12.00 -18.07 -3.72
CA GLU A 168 13.04 -18.16 -4.73
C GLU A 168 12.46 -18.03 -6.15
N LEU A 169 11.33 -18.70 -6.43
CA LEU A 169 10.68 -18.66 -7.75
C LEU A 169 10.07 -17.30 -8.07
N LEU A 170 9.41 -16.68 -7.10
CA LEU A 170 8.65 -15.43 -7.29
C LEU A 170 9.49 -14.17 -7.07
N GLY A 171 10.66 -14.28 -6.43
CA GLY A 171 11.49 -13.14 -6.07
C GLY A 171 10.88 -12.26 -4.97
N VAL A 172 9.87 -12.76 -4.24
CA VAL A 172 9.21 -12.06 -3.14
C VAL A 172 9.23 -12.89 -1.88
N ARG A 173 9.29 -12.25 -0.72
CA ARG A 173 9.16 -12.94 0.56
C ARG A 173 7.70 -13.11 0.96
N ILE A 174 7.37 -14.25 1.55
CA ILE A 174 6.02 -14.59 2.02
C ILE A 174 6.04 -14.57 3.55
N GLU A 175 5.55 -13.48 4.13
CA GLU A 175 5.41 -13.31 5.58
C GLU A 175 3.94 -13.18 5.96
N GLY A 176 3.62 -13.58 7.16
CA GLY A 176 2.25 -13.57 7.67
C GLY A 176 1.64 -14.97 7.70
N GLU A 177 0.44 -15.03 8.19
CA GLU A 177 -0.35 -16.25 8.37
C GLU A 177 -1.74 -16.02 7.84
N LEU A 178 -2.37 -17.10 7.41
CA LEU A 178 -3.79 -17.05 7.08
C LEU A 178 -4.61 -16.59 8.28
N CYS A 179 -5.58 -15.74 8.02
CA CYS A 179 -6.54 -15.35 9.02
C CYS A 179 -7.37 -16.57 9.47
N PRO A 180 -7.95 -16.56 10.67
CA PRO A 180 -8.74 -17.67 11.18
C PRO A 180 -9.88 -18.09 10.25
N VAL A 181 -10.51 -17.13 9.56
CA VAL A 181 -11.62 -17.43 8.62
C VAL A 181 -11.12 -18.20 7.41
N CYS A 182 -9.98 -17.78 6.81
CA CYS A 182 -9.39 -18.48 5.67
C CYS A 182 -8.83 -19.85 6.09
N THR A 183 -8.22 -19.95 7.27
CA THR A 183 -7.76 -21.24 7.81
C THR A 183 -8.90 -22.24 8.02
N TYR A 184 -10.07 -21.75 8.44
CA TYR A 184 -11.25 -22.63 8.65
C TYR A 184 -11.90 -23.10 7.32
N ARG A 185 -11.70 -22.33 6.23
CA ARG A 185 -12.28 -22.64 4.91
C ARG A 185 -11.42 -23.56 4.04
N LEU A 186 -10.15 -23.75 4.41
CA LEU A 186 -9.21 -24.69 3.76
C LEU A 186 -9.48 -26.14 4.20
#